data_951c2a697c0a65a8dadfb843bf993cb2
#
_entry.id   951c2a697c0a65a8dadfb843bf993cb2
#
_cell.length_a   1.000
_cell.length_b   1.000
_cell.length_c   1.000
_cell.angle_alpha   90.00
_cell.angle_beta   90.00
_cell.angle_gamma   90.00
#
_symmetry.space_group_name_H-M   'P 1'
#
loop_
_entity.id
_entity.type
_entity.pdbx_description
1 polymer ?
#
loop_
_entity_poly.entity_id
_entity_poly.type
_entity_poly.pdbx_seq_one_letter_code
_entity_poly.pdbx_strand_id
1 'polypeptide(L)'
;MKNFVVQFFEKTSKTLLTLEGLFFNFMRISIFVVMIWIGGLKACQYEADGIVHFVSNSPFMSFFYNNSDKYVEKEKGQPAKEYTLYKNPEGKMVQKNIDWHKSNGTYPFSYGLGAFIVLIGLTVLLGIWWPKIGLIGGLLTFGMSIVTLSFLITTPEAWVPNLGGDLPTPNHGFPYLSGVGRLVIKDIIMSAGGLLVAWDAARRILKH
;
A
#
# COMPACT_ATOMS: atom_id res chain seq x y z
N MET A 1 5.39 -21.69 42.80
CA MET A 1 5.66 -20.88 41.61
C MET A 1 4.95 -21.43 40.35
N LYS A 2 5.03 -22.73 40.05
CA LYS A 2 4.31 -23.31 38.85
C LYS A 2 2.82 -22.95 38.82
N ASN A 3 2.13 -23.01 39.97
CA ASN A 3 0.70 -22.69 40.02
C ASN A 3 0.36 -21.22 39.74
N PHE A 4 1.20 -20.28 40.14
CA PHE A 4 0.98 -18.85 39.84
C PHE A 4 1.12 -18.54 38.36
N VAL A 5 2.15 -19.08 37.72
CA VAL A 5 2.36 -18.87 36.24
C VAL A 5 1.21 -19.46 35.46
N VAL A 6 0.77 -20.69 35.78
CA VAL A 6 -0.37 -21.32 35.09
C VAL A 6 -1.65 -20.48 35.27
N GLN A 7 -1.95 -20.08 36.53
CA GLN A 7 -3.12 -19.24 36.80
C GLN A 7 -3.08 -17.90 36.10
N PHE A 8 -1.91 -17.27 35.96
CA PHE A 8 -1.74 -16.04 35.20
C PHE A 8 -2.06 -16.22 33.74
N PHE A 9 -1.52 -17.26 33.08
CA PHE A 9 -1.79 -17.55 31.69
C PHE A 9 -3.28 -17.89 31.45
N GLU A 10 -3.88 -18.70 32.30
CA GLU A 10 -5.30 -19.03 32.20
C GLU A 10 -6.20 -17.78 32.34
N LYS A 11 -5.94 -16.94 33.33
CA LYS A 11 -6.71 -15.71 33.54
C LYS A 11 -6.55 -14.77 32.36
N THR A 12 -5.32 -14.54 31.90
CA THR A 12 -5.03 -13.68 30.74
C THR A 12 -5.69 -14.21 29.47
N SER A 13 -5.58 -15.51 29.21
CA SER A 13 -6.21 -16.13 28.04
C SER A 13 -7.74 -15.97 28.07
N LYS A 14 -8.39 -16.26 29.20
CA LYS A 14 -9.83 -16.06 29.35
C LYS A 14 -10.24 -14.60 29.09
N THR A 15 -9.49 -13.64 29.64
CA THR A 15 -9.75 -12.20 29.44
C THR A 15 -9.60 -11.82 27.96
N LEU A 16 -8.53 -12.27 27.28
CA LEU A 16 -8.32 -11.98 25.87
C LEU A 16 -9.44 -12.53 25.00
N LEU A 17 -9.92 -13.73 25.27
CA LEU A 17 -11.04 -14.32 24.53
C LEU A 17 -12.35 -13.55 24.71
N THR A 18 -12.61 -12.96 25.88
CA THR A 18 -13.80 -12.11 26.07
C THR A 18 -13.73 -10.80 25.32
N LEU A 19 -12.53 -10.34 24.94
CA LEU A 19 -12.29 -9.10 24.23
C LEU A 19 -12.23 -9.28 22.69
N GLU A 20 -12.52 -10.46 22.16
CA GLU A 20 -12.43 -10.78 20.73
C GLU A 20 -13.11 -9.72 19.85
N GLY A 21 -14.34 -9.34 20.17
CA GLY A 21 -15.09 -8.34 19.41
C GLY A 21 -14.42 -6.95 19.41
N LEU A 22 -13.81 -6.57 20.53
CA LEU A 22 -13.06 -5.33 20.65
C LEU A 22 -11.83 -5.35 19.72
N PHE A 23 -11.10 -6.47 19.66
CA PHE A 23 -9.91 -6.61 18.81
C PHE A 23 -10.25 -6.52 17.33
N PHE A 24 -11.34 -7.15 16.89
CA PHE A 24 -11.81 -7.02 15.51
C PHE A 24 -12.26 -5.59 15.18
N ASN A 25 -12.92 -4.90 16.09
CA ASN A 25 -13.29 -3.51 15.88
C ASN A 25 -12.05 -2.59 15.86
N PHE A 26 -11.07 -2.84 16.73
CA PHE A 26 -9.79 -2.14 16.70
C PHE A 26 -9.04 -2.35 15.38
N MET A 27 -9.02 -3.58 14.85
CA MET A 27 -8.46 -3.87 13.53
C MET A 27 -9.16 -3.09 12.42
N ARG A 28 -10.50 -3.01 12.43
CA ARG A 28 -11.26 -2.22 11.45
C ARG A 28 -10.92 -0.74 11.52
N ILE A 29 -10.85 -0.18 12.73
CA ILE A 29 -10.48 1.21 12.95
C ILE A 29 -9.05 1.46 12.46
N SER A 30 -8.11 0.57 12.73
CA SER A 30 -6.72 0.70 12.31
C SER A 30 -6.60 0.70 10.78
N ILE A 31 -7.26 -0.23 10.10
CA ILE A 31 -7.30 -0.27 8.63
C ILE A 31 -7.95 1.02 8.08
N PHE A 32 -9.06 1.45 8.64
CA PHE A 32 -9.73 2.69 8.24
C PHE A 32 -8.81 3.90 8.37
N VAL A 33 -8.11 4.07 9.49
CA VAL A 33 -7.19 5.20 9.72
C VAL A 33 -6.08 5.21 8.68
N VAL A 34 -5.47 4.07 8.40
CA VAL A 34 -4.43 3.94 7.36
C VAL A 34 -5.00 4.30 5.99
N MET A 35 -6.15 3.75 5.64
CA MET A 35 -6.77 3.95 4.33
C MET A 35 -7.23 5.39 4.09
N ILE A 36 -7.87 6.03 5.09
CA ILE A 36 -8.33 7.41 4.93
C ILE A 36 -7.15 8.38 4.86
N TRP A 37 -6.08 8.10 5.60
CA TRP A 37 -4.89 8.94 5.60
C TRP A 37 -4.14 8.82 4.27
N ILE A 38 -3.76 7.60 3.88
CA ILE A 38 -3.02 7.36 2.64
C ILE A 38 -3.86 7.73 1.41
N GLY A 39 -5.14 7.37 1.41
CA GLY A 39 -6.06 7.72 0.32
C GLY A 39 -6.28 9.22 0.20
N GLY A 40 -6.45 9.92 1.33
CA GLY A 40 -6.58 11.38 1.35
C GLY A 40 -5.34 12.11 0.83
N LEU A 41 -4.15 11.63 1.16
CA LEU A 41 -2.89 12.20 0.67
C LEU A 41 -2.75 12.10 -0.86
N LYS A 42 -3.43 11.16 -1.53
CA LYS A 42 -3.43 11.06 -3.00
C LYS A 42 -4.03 12.28 -3.71
N ALA A 43 -4.74 13.14 -2.99
CA ALA A 43 -5.18 14.45 -3.48
C ALA A 43 -4.03 15.49 -3.56
N CYS A 44 -2.87 15.20 -2.96
CA CYS A 44 -1.70 16.08 -2.98
C CYS A 44 -0.75 15.71 -4.13
N GLN A 45 -0.26 16.70 -4.85
CA GLN A 45 0.59 16.49 -6.03
C GLN A 45 1.87 15.72 -5.71
N TYR A 46 2.54 16.03 -4.59
CA TYR A 46 3.78 15.34 -4.21
C TYR A 46 3.58 13.83 -4.02
N GLU A 47 2.43 13.46 -3.52
CA GLU A 47 2.10 12.05 -3.30
C GLU A 47 1.70 11.36 -4.61
N ALA A 48 1.01 12.09 -5.51
CA ALA A 48 0.70 11.62 -6.85
C ALA A 48 1.97 11.36 -7.66
N ASP A 49 2.95 12.27 -7.59
CA ASP A 49 4.26 12.11 -8.24
C ASP A 49 5.02 10.91 -7.65
N GLY A 50 4.90 10.71 -6.34
CA GLY A 50 5.56 9.62 -5.61
C GLY A 50 5.12 8.21 -6.01
N ILE A 51 3.93 8.02 -6.59
CA ILE A 51 3.44 6.70 -7.00
C ILE A 51 3.71 6.35 -8.46
N VAL A 52 4.23 7.29 -9.27
CA VAL A 52 4.38 7.11 -10.71
C VAL A 52 5.23 5.88 -11.06
N HIS A 53 6.32 5.64 -10.36
CA HIS A 53 7.17 4.48 -10.60
C HIS A 53 6.46 3.14 -10.32
N PHE A 54 5.56 3.08 -9.35
CA PHE A 54 4.75 1.90 -9.09
C PHE A 54 3.74 1.66 -10.22
N VAL A 55 2.97 2.68 -10.55
CA VAL A 55 1.91 2.59 -11.57
C VAL A 55 2.50 2.29 -12.94
N SER A 56 3.57 3.01 -13.35
CA SER A 56 4.20 2.81 -14.66
C SER A 56 4.84 1.41 -14.84
N ASN A 57 5.19 0.73 -13.76
CA ASN A 57 5.76 -0.61 -13.81
C ASN A 57 4.75 -1.72 -13.50
N SER A 58 3.53 -1.39 -13.11
CA SER A 58 2.51 -2.36 -12.75
C SER A 58 1.74 -2.86 -13.98
N PRO A 59 1.64 -4.17 -14.22
CA PRO A 59 0.80 -4.71 -15.27
C PRO A 59 -0.69 -4.47 -15.01
N PHE A 60 -1.07 -4.16 -13.76
CA PHE A 60 -2.46 -3.92 -13.37
C PHE A 60 -2.87 -2.45 -13.48
N MET A 61 -1.92 -1.51 -13.61
CA MET A 61 -2.19 -0.08 -13.51
C MET A 61 -1.53 0.77 -14.61
N SER A 62 -0.52 0.26 -15.32
CA SER A 62 0.25 1.04 -16.29
C SER A 62 -0.61 1.65 -17.39
N PHE A 63 -1.70 0.98 -17.75
CA PHE A 63 -2.66 1.45 -18.79
C PHE A 63 -3.43 2.72 -18.38
N PHE A 64 -3.39 3.15 -17.14
CA PHE A 64 -3.97 4.43 -16.71
C PHE A 64 -3.08 5.63 -17.06
N TYR A 65 -1.82 5.40 -17.44
CA TYR A 65 -0.88 6.45 -17.79
C TYR A 65 -0.58 6.47 -19.29
N ASN A 66 -0.56 7.68 -19.87
CA ASN A 66 -0.33 7.88 -21.29
C ASN A 66 1.11 7.59 -21.73
N ASN A 67 2.06 7.67 -20.78
CA ASN A 67 3.50 7.58 -21.06
C ASN A 67 4.17 6.40 -20.36
N SER A 68 3.43 5.42 -19.85
CA SER A 68 3.97 4.28 -19.10
C SER A 68 4.96 3.42 -19.89
N ASP A 69 4.79 3.35 -21.22
CA ASP A 69 5.58 2.51 -22.12
C ASP A 69 6.67 3.29 -22.87
N LYS A 70 6.81 4.59 -22.59
CA LYS A 70 7.87 5.40 -23.19
C LYS A 70 9.20 5.17 -22.52
N TYR A 71 10.22 4.97 -23.34
CA TYR A 71 11.62 4.79 -22.93
C TYR A 71 12.48 5.93 -23.45
N VAL A 72 13.49 6.29 -22.68
CA VAL A 72 14.49 7.29 -22.99
C VAL A 72 15.89 6.70 -22.79
N GLU A 73 16.85 7.14 -23.58
CA GLU A 73 18.25 6.76 -23.41
C GLU A 73 18.88 7.58 -22.28
N LYS A 74 19.41 6.93 -21.26
CA LYS A 74 20.22 7.59 -20.22
C LYS A 74 21.68 7.69 -20.63
N GLU A 75 22.42 8.59 -19.97
CA GLU A 75 23.83 8.93 -20.25
C GLU A 75 24.80 7.73 -20.36
N LYS A 76 24.39 6.51 -20.03
CA LYS A 76 25.17 5.26 -20.16
C LYS A 76 24.59 4.29 -21.17
N GLY A 77 23.73 4.75 -22.11
CA GLY A 77 23.18 3.89 -23.17
C GLY A 77 22.20 2.82 -22.73
N GLN A 78 21.73 2.84 -21.47
CA GLN A 78 20.72 1.91 -21.01
C GLN A 78 19.33 2.55 -21.13
N PRO A 79 18.35 1.84 -21.74
CA PRO A 79 16.98 2.34 -21.81
C PRO A 79 16.37 2.44 -20.42
N ALA A 80 15.75 3.59 -20.12
CA ALA A 80 15.01 3.81 -18.90
C ALA A 80 13.64 4.35 -19.22
N LYS A 81 12.66 4.04 -18.38
CA LYS A 81 11.31 4.59 -18.56
C LYS A 81 11.32 6.11 -18.41
N GLU A 82 10.54 6.80 -19.24
CA GLU A 82 10.53 8.26 -19.34
C GLU A 82 10.25 8.96 -18.01
N TYR A 83 9.40 8.41 -17.13
CA TYR A 83 9.09 8.99 -15.83
C TYR A 83 10.33 9.27 -14.97
N THR A 84 11.43 8.54 -15.20
CA THR A 84 12.67 8.72 -14.41
C THR A 84 13.32 10.08 -14.60
N LEU A 85 13.02 10.79 -15.71
CA LEU A 85 13.49 12.15 -16.00
C LEU A 85 12.64 13.24 -15.34
N TYR A 86 11.43 12.89 -14.88
CA TYR A 86 10.46 13.85 -14.38
C TYR A 86 10.16 13.69 -12.88
N LYS A 87 11.05 13.04 -12.14
CA LYS A 87 10.98 12.98 -10.69
C LYS A 87 11.24 14.36 -10.08
N ASN A 88 10.34 14.83 -9.24
CA ASN A 88 10.60 16.03 -8.47
C ASN A 88 11.62 15.72 -7.37
N PRO A 89 12.64 16.59 -7.16
CA PRO A 89 13.52 16.49 -6.01
C PRO A 89 12.72 16.66 -4.71
N GLU A 90 13.15 16.02 -3.63
CA GLU A 90 12.49 16.12 -2.34
C GLU A 90 12.33 17.58 -1.89
N GLY A 91 11.11 17.96 -1.53
CA GLY A 91 10.76 19.31 -1.10
C GLY A 91 10.74 20.39 -2.21
N LYS A 92 10.90 20.01 -3.48
CA LYS A 92 10.85 20.94 -4.61
C LYS A 92 9.88 20.47 -5.68
N MET A 93 9.18 21.43 -6.27
CA MET A 93 8.34 21.19 -7.45
C MET A 93 8.93 21.93 -8.65
N VAL A 94 9.16 21.19 -9.72
CA VAL A 94 9.70 21.73 -10.98
C VAL A 94 8.56 21.81 -12.00
N GLN A 95 8.30 23.00 -12.55
CA GLN A 95 7.16 23.23 -13.45
C GLN A 95 7.15 22.26 -14.64
N LYS A 96 8.30 22.00 -15.26
CA LYS A 96 8.45 21.03 -16.34
C LYS A 96 7.97 19.63 -15.96
N ASN A 97 8.26 19.20 -14.73
CA ASN A 97 7.83 17.89 -14.23
C ASN A 97 6.32 17.85 -13.99
N ILE A 98 5.78 18.93 -13.41
CA ILE A 98 4.31 19.07 -13.23
C ILE A 98 3.58 18.97 -14.56
N ASP A 99 4.07 19.65 -15.60
CA ASP A 99 3.43 19.64 -16.92
C ASP A 99 3.50 18.25 -17.58
N TRP A 100 4.60 17.53 -17.38
CA TRP A 100 4.69 16.13 -17.79
C TRP A 100 3.69 15.26 -17.03
N HIS A 101 3.60 15.38 -15.69
CA HIS A 101 2.64 14.61 -14.89
C HIS A 101 1.19 14.87 -15.29
N LYS A 102 0.85 16.12 -15.65
CA LYS A 102 -0.47 16.46 -16.22
C LYS A 102 -0.72 15.71 -17.53
N SER A 103 0.25 15.75 -18.46
CA SER A 103 0.13 15.07 -19.75
C SER A 103 0.09 13.55 -19.63
N ASN A 104 0.73 12.99 -18.63
CA ASN A 104 0.77 11.56 -18.30
C ASN A 104 -0.55 11.05 -17.67
N GLY A 105 -1.44 11.95 -17.22
CA GLY A 105 -2.66 11.56 -16.49
C GLY A 105 -2.42 11.21 -15.02
N THR A 106 -1.25 11.54 -14.46
CA THR A 106 -0.85 11.18 -13.10
C THR A 106 -1.83 11.67 -12.04
N TYR A 107 -2.24 12.95 -12.11
CA TYR A 107 -3.08 13.56 -11.09
C TYR A 107 -4.52 13.03 -11.08
N PRO A 108 -5.24 12.97 -12.22
CA PRO A 108 -6.58 12.38 -12.25
C PRO A 108 -6.61 10.94 -11.75
N PHE A 109 -5.61 10.13 -12.15
CA PHE A 109 -5.48 8.76 -11.66
C PHE A 109 -5.27 8.72 -10.14
N SER A 110 -4.36 9.56 -9.61
CA SER A 110 -4.09 9.62 -8.16
C SER A 110 -5.34 9.99 -7.37
N TYR A 111 -6.12 10.96 -7.84
CA TYR A 111 -7.37 11.38 -7.19
C TYR A 111 -8.41 10.24 -7.18
N GLY A 112 -8.58 9.55 -8.31
CA GLY A 112 -9.46 8.39 -8.41
C GLY A 112 -9.02 7.23 -7.51
N LEU A 113 -7.73 6.93 -7.49
CA LEU A 113 -7.15 5.92 -6.62
C LEU A 113 -7.34 6.28 -5.14
N GLY A 114 -7.09 7.54 -4.78
CA GLY A 114 -7.28 8.04 -3.42
C GLY A 114 -8.72 7.90 -2.95
N ALA A 115 -9.69 8.30 -3.79
CA ALA A 115 -11.12 8.15 -3.50
C ALA A 115 -11.49 6.67 -3.32
N PHE A 116 -10.97 5.78 -4.16
CA PHE A 116 -11.20 4.34 -4.05
C PHE A 116 -10.64 3.76 -2.74
N ILE A 117 -9.42 4.14 -2.34
CA ILE A 117 -8.81 3.72 -1.08
C ILE A 117 -9.65 4.19 0.11
N VAL A 118 -10.10 5.45 0.12
CA VAL A 118 -10.96 6.01 1.17
C VAL A 118 -12.28 5.23 1.25
N LEU A 119 -12.90 4.91 0.12
CA LEU A 119 -14.14 4.12 0.08
C LEU A 119 -13.93 2.73 0.66
N ILE A 120 -12.82 2.04 0.36
CA ILE A 120 -12.50 0.76 0.98
C ILE A 120 -12.41 0.92 2.50
N GLY A 121 -11.66 1.90 2.98
CA GLY A 121 -11.55 2.18 4.42
C GLY A 121 -12.91 2.39 5.10
N LEU A 122 -13.79 3.17 4.47
CA LEU A 122 -15.15 3.39 4.96
C LEU A 122 -15.96 2.09 5.02
N THR A 123 -15.89 1.22 4.00
CA THR A 123 -16.60 -0.07 4.02
C THR A 123 -16.09 -0.99 5.13
N VAL A 124 -14.79 -0.98 5.41
CA VAL A 124 -14.20 -1.72 6.54
C VAL A 124 -14.74 -1.19 7.87
N LEU A 125 -14.76 0.12 8.07
CA LEU A 125 -15.27 0.74 9.30
C LEU A 125 -16.76 0.47 9.49
N LEU A 126 -17.57 0.64 8.44
CA LEU A 126 -19.01 0.38 8.46
C LEU A 126 -19.34 -1.10 8.77
N GLY A 127 -18.39 -2.00 8.55
CA GLY A 127 -18.46 -3.40 8.95
C GLY A 127 -18.64 -3.63 10.46
N ILE A 128 -18.42 -2.61 11.31
CA ILE A 128 -18.75 -2.67 12.73
C ILE A 128 -20.26 -2.90 12.90
N TRP A 129 -21.08 -2.19 12.15
CA TRP A 129 -22.55 -2.22 12.24
C TRP A 129 -23.19 -3.15 11.18
N TRP A 130 -22.61 -3.17 9.97
CA TRP A 130 -23.13 -3.92 8.82
C TRP A 130 -22.13 -4.97 8.34
N PRO A 131 -22.23 -6.23 8.83
CA PRO A 131 -21.28 -7.29 8.49
C PRO A 131 -21.13 -7.52 6.98
N LYS A 132 -22.20 -7.43 6.20
CA LYS A 132 -22.13 -7.60 4.73
C LYS A 132 -21.21 -6.57 4.06
N ILE A 133 -21.28 -5.31 4.51
CA ILE A 133 -20.39 -4.24 4.01
C ILE A 133 -18.95 -4.50 4.46
N GLY A 134 -18.77 -4.93 5.72
CA GLY A 134 -17.46 -5.28 6.26
C GLY A 134 -16.78 -6.45 5.54
N LEU A 135 -17.55 -7.43 5.08
CA LEU A 135 -17.04 -8.54 4.27
C LEU A 135 -16.44 -8.01 2.95
N ILE A 136 -17.18 -7.16 2.25
CA ILE A 136 -16.71 -6.53 1.00
C ILE A 136 -15.45 -5.70 1.28
N GLY A 137 -15.48 -4.85 2.31
CA GLY A 137 -14.34 -4.01 2.70
C GLY A 137 -13.09 -4.82 3.01
N GLY A 138 -13.21 -5.90 3.77
CA GLY A 138 -12.09 -6.79 4.10
C GLY A 138 -11.50 -7.49 2.86
N LEU A 139 -12.34 -7.99 1.96
CA LEU A 139 -11.89 -8.61 0.70
C LEU A 139 -11.23 -7.59 -0.25
N LEU A 140 -11.78 -6.39 -0.35
CA LEU A 140 -11.16 -5.31 -1.14
C LEU A 140 -9.81 -4.87 -0.56
N THR A 141 -9.70 -4.78 0.77
CA THR A 141 -8.43 -4.50 1.45
C THR A 141 -7.40 -5.58 1.12
N PHE A 142 -7.78 -6.85 1.22
CA PHE A 142 -6.91 -7.96 0.85
C PHE A 142 -6.47 -7.88 -0.62
N GLY A 143 -7.43 -7.73 -1.55
CA GLY A 143 -7.12 -7.64 -2.99
C GLY A 143 -6.21 -6.46 -3.33
N MET A 144 -6.46 -5.28 -2.75
CA MET A 144 -5.61 -4.11 -2.93
C MET A 144 -4.19 -4.37 -2.40
N SER A 145 -4.06 -5.00 -1.24
CA SER A 145 -2.75 -5.33 -0.68
C SER A 145 -1.95 -6.32 -1.56
N ILE A 146 -2.62 -7.25 -2.24
CA ILE A 146 -1.95 -8.13 -3.22
C ILE A 146 -1.42 -7.32 -4.40
N VAL A 147 -2.21 -6.35 -4.90
CA VAL A 147 -1.75 -5.47 -5.99
C VAL A 147 -0.55 -4.63 -5.55
N THR A 148 -0.57 -4.03 -4.35
CA THR A 148 0.58 -3.25 -3.85
C THR A 148 1.80 -4.12 -3.58
N LEU A 149 1.65 -5.32 -3.02
CA LEU A 149 2.74 -6.27 -2.84
C LEU A 149 3.38 -6.71 -4.16
N SER A 150 2.61 -6.74 -5.26
CA SER A 150 3.18 -7.04 -6.60
C SER A 150 4.23 -6.02 -7.03
N PHE A 151 4.22 -4.80 -6.48
CA PHE A 151 5.24 -3.78 -6.76
C PHE A 151 6.65 -4.21 -6.35
N LEU A 152 6.80 -5.11 -5.38
CA LEU A 152 8.11 -5.69 -5.05
C LEU A 152 8.71 -6.47 -6.21
N ILE A 153 7.88 -7.00 -7.09
CA ILE A 153 8.31 -7.76 -8.27
C ILE A 153 8.44 -6.85 -9.50
N THR A 154 7.47 -5.94 -9.67
CA THR A 154 7.33 -5.16 -10.90
C THR A 154 8.10 -3.85 -10.89
N THR A 155 8.47 -3.31 -9.72
CA THR A 155 9.08 -1.98 -9.58
C THR A 155 10.55 -2.10 -9.19
N PRO A 156 11.50 -1.78 -10.09
CA PRO A 156 12.94 -1.86 -9.79
C PRO A 156 13.37 -1.03 -8.58
N GLU A 157 12.73 0.12 -8.36
CA GLU A 157 13.01 1.02 -7.24
C GLU A 157 12.65 0.44 -5.87
N ALA A 158 11.93 -0.68 -5.81
CA ALA A 158 11.69 -1.40 -4.56
C ALA A 158 12.99 -1.99 -3.95
N TRP A 159 14.01 -2.16 -4.77
CA TRP A 159 15.29 -2.75 -4.37
C TRP A 159 16.39 -1.69 -4.32
N VAL A 160 17.41 -1.93 -3.48
CA VAL A 160 18.59 -1.09 -3.44
C VAL A 160 19.24 -1.11 -4.82
N PRO A 161 19.45 0.06 -5.49
CA PRO A 161 20.01 0.12 -6.82
C PRO A 161 21.52 -0.19 -6.80
N ASN A 162 22.03 -0.76 -7.92
CA ASN A 162 23.45 -0.79 -8.18
C ASN A 162 23.89 0.58 -8.71
N LEU A 163 24.56 1.36 -7.88
CA LEU A 163 25.02 2.71 -8.22
C LEU A 163 26.44 2.74 -8.85
N GLY A 164 27.07 1.58 -9.02
CA GLY A 164 28.42 1.50 -9.56
C GLY A 164 29.48 1.97 -8.56
N GLY A 165 30.66 2.42 -9.06
CA GLY A 165 31.82 2.75 -8.23
C GLY A 165 31.73 4.03 -7.41
N ASP A 166 30.81 4.95 -7.73
CA ASP A 166 30.78 6.28 -7.11
C ASP A 166 30.13 6.30 -5.71
N LEU A 167 29.18 5.39 -5.48
CA LEU A 167 28.58 5.17 -4.16
C LEU A 167 28.43 3.65 -3.98
N PRO A 168 29.48 2.97 -3.48
CA PRO A 168 29.43 1.53 -3.36
C PRO A 168 28.43 1.14 -2.28
N THR A 169 27.22 0.75 -2.70
CA THR A 169 26.42 -0.17 -1.93
C THR A 169 26.89 -1.57 -2.33
N PRO A 170 27.72 -2.24 -1.52
CA PRO A 170 28.21 -3.58 -1.84
C PRO A 170 27.04 -4.57 -1.97
N ASN A 171 25.92 -4.23 -1.33
CA ASN A 171 24.72 -5.03 -1.30
C ASN A 171 23.60 -4.29 -2.07
N HIS A 172 23.20 -4.82 -3.22
CA HIS A 172 22.14 -4.26 -4.06
C HIS A 172 21.25 -5.39 -4.60
N GLY A 173 20.06 -5.03 -5.10
CA GLY A 173 19.10 -6.00 -5.59
C GLY A 173 18.46 -6.84 -4.45
N PHE A 174 17.83 -7.96 -4.82
CA PHE A 174 17.25 -8.89 -3.84
C PHE A 174 18.33 -9.49 -2.94
N PRO A 175 18.13 -9.60 -1.62
CA PRO A 175 16.93 -9.25 -0.84
C PRO A 175 16.96 -7.84 -0.21
N TYR A 176 17.79 -6.94 -0.68
CA TYR A 176 18.01 -5.63 -0.06
C TYR A 176 16.93 -4.62 -0.49
N LEU A 177 15.96 -4.37 0.39
CA LEU A 177 14.88 -3.43 0.14
C LEU A 177 15.34 -1.97 0.27
N SER A 178 14.98 -1.16 -0.72
CA SER A 178 15.08 0.30 -0.64
C SER A 178 14.09 0.89 0.38
N GLY A 179 14.12 2.21 0.58
CA GLY A 179 13.08 2.89 1.37
C GLY A 179 11.67 2.65 0.84
N VAL A 180 11.52 2.66 -0.47
CA VAL A 180 10.27 2.36 -1.18
C VAL A 180 9.84 0.91 -0.97
N GLY A 181 10.74 -0.05 -1.13
CA GLY A 181 10.44 -1.47 -0.92
C GLY A 181 10.05 -1.78 0.52
N ARG A 182 10.72 -1.13 1.50
CA ARG A 182 10.37 -1.25 2.92
C ARG A 182 8.98 -0.71 3.24
N LEU A 183 8.49 0.27 2.50
CA LEU A 183 7.13 0.76 2.64
C LEU A 183 6.13 -0.28 2.13
N VAL A 184 6.38 -0.83 0.94
CA VAL A 184 5.49 -1.79 0.28
C VAL A 184 5.37 -3.12 1.03
N ILE A 185 6.48 -3.68 1.55
CA ILE A 185 6.44 -4.97 2.25
C ILE A 185 5.50 -4.98 3.47
N LYS A 186 5.25 -3.82 4.08
CA LYS A 186 4.32 -3.69 5.21
C LYS A 186 2.88 -3.98 4.83
N ASP A 187 2.52 -3.94 3.55
CA ASP A 187 1.17 -4.27 3.08
C ASP A 187 0.80 -5.75 3.30
N ILE A 188 1.77 -6.61 3.63
CA ILE A 188 1.49 -7.96 4.10
C ILE A 188 0.65 -7.97 5.38
N ILE A 189 0.83 -6.97 6.25
CA ILE A 189 0.04 -6.80 7.48
C ILE A 189 -1.38 -6.36 7.12
N MET A 190 -1.52 -5.45 6.15
CA MET A 190 -2.83 -5.01 5.65
C MET A 190 -3.59 -6.17 4.98
N SER A 191 -2.88 -7.02 4.24
CA SER A 191 -3.42 -8.23 3.62
C SER A 191 -4.02 -9.17 4.68
N ALA A 192 -3.24 -9.49 5.72
CA ALA A 192 -3.70 -10.34 6.83
C ALA A 192 -4.87 -9.70 7.59
N GLY A 193 -4.79 -8.39 7.87
CA GLY A 193 -5.86 -7.63 8.53
C GLY A 193 -7.16 -7.65 7.74
N GLY A 194 -7.08 -7.46 6.41
CA GLY A 194 -8.23 -7.53 5.50
C GLY A 194 -8.93 -8.89 5.54
N LEU A 195 -8.15 -9.99 5.50
CA LEU A 195 -8.71 -11.34 5.62
C LEU A 195 -9.36 -11.60 6.98
N LEU A 196 -8.74 -11.15 8.08
CA LEU A 196 -9.31 -11.29 9.42
C LEU A 196 -10.63 -10.53 9.55
N VAL A 197 -10.73 -9.32 9.01
CA VAL A 197 -11.97 -8.53 9.00
C VAL A 197 -13.03 -9.21 8.14
N ALA A 198 -12.67 -9.75 6.98
CA ALA A 198 -13.59 -10.48 6.11
C ALA A 198 -14.09 -11.76 6.79
N TRP A 199 -13.20 -12.51 7.44
CA TRP A 199 -13.55 -13.71 8.20
C TRP A 199 -14.53 -13.44 9.35
N ASP A 200 -14.26 -12.41 10.18
CA ASP A 200 -15.18 -12.04 11.27
C ASP A 200 -16.53 -11.58 10.72
N ALA A 201 -16.53 -10.82 9.64
CA ALA A 201 -17.77 -10.39 8.98
C ALA A 201 -18.60 -11.59 8.48
N ALA A 202 -17.95 -12.55 7.82
CA ALA A 202 -18.59 -13.80 7.35
C ALA A 202 -19.17 -14.61 8.52
N ARG A 203 -18.40 -14.76 9.60
CA ARG A 203 -18.86 -15.43 10.82
C ARG A 203 -20.11 -14.76 11.43
N ARG A 204 -20.16 -13.43 11.44
CA ARG A 204 -21.30 -12.65 11.94
C ARG A 204 -22.54 -12.78 11.04
N ILE A 205 -22.35 -12.86 9.72
CA ILE A 205 -23.44 -13.07 8.76
C ILE A 205 -24.09 -14.44 8.95
N LEU A 206 -23.27 -15.49 9.20
CA LEU A 206 -23.77 -16.86 9.35
C LEU A 206 -24.39 -17.16 10.74
N LYS A 207 -24.20 -16.29 11.72
CA LYS A 207 -24.82 -16.40 13.05
C LYS A 207 -26.23 -15.82 13.12
N HIS A 208 -26.62 -15.09 12.08
CA HIS A 208 -27.97 -14.53 11.89
C HIS A 208 -28.69 -15.20 10.75
#